data_cb8ae04a9b7bfa7c7cf3e7a6f5a7a9e1
#
_entry.id   cb8ae04a9b7bfa7c7cf3e7a6f5a7a9e1
#
_cell.length_a   1.000
_cell.length_b   1.000
_cell.length_c   1.000
_cell.angle_alpha   90.00
_cell.angle_beta   90.00
_cell.angle_gamma   90.00
#
_symmetry.space_group_name_H-M   'P 1'
#
loop_
_entity.id
_entity.type
_entity.pdbx_description
1 polymer ?
#
loop_
_entity_poly.entity_id
_entity_poly.type
_entity_poly.pdbx_seq_one_letter_code
_entity_poly.pdbx_strand_id
1 'polypeptide(L)'
;VRQLDLVVIGVYLVAIAVTGLRLAGRQKTSKDYFVGESSMPWWTVSFSVVATETSVLTVISVPGGAYSGQGFGNVELALGYVVGRVVVATVLIPLYKRGGFVSAYQYLGTRFGPRLQGLASVTFVCTRLLAEGVRLFASAIPIKLLLDEFGVRADYRVIIVVLTAITVVYTYLGGIKAVIWTDAIQMGLYLGGAVLAVAVLSAHVGGAGLARAFDAGQFRLFDTDFSLAHVLTSPFALPTAIVGGAIFAMASHGSDQLIVQRVLATRSLRDGQKAMVASGVFVTLQFAAFSLVGALLWSYNEGRSFQELGLSSSDDLYPHFILHGLPVVVSGLLVAGILGAAMGSLSSALNSMSNSTVADIVRSFLRTTPSEASLLRLARVMTLVWAALMAVFACAFSTGTGNVYLTGLTIAGYTYGALLGAFLLGRTVRRAHEADSVVAFLVTVAVMTYIVRAVRIDVTTSGATVPTAIAAQWLVPVGVAVTLTVGGLLSLLHRAPGPAGAGVAASGPDPGEGRVTAATRSD
;
A
#
# COMPACT_ATOMS: atom_id res chain seq x y z
N VAL A 1 27.63 10.60 -22.53
CA VAL A 1 27.44 9.18 -22.14
C VAL A 1 26.11 8.94 -21.49
N ARG A 2 25.59 9.85 -20.69
CA ARG A 2 24.28 9.70 -19.98
C ARG A 2 23.02 9.94 -20.84
N GLN A 3 23.17 10.39 -22.08
CA GLN A 3 22.04 10.51 -23.01
C GLN A 3 21.34 9.16 -23.26
N LEU A 4 22.08 8.05 -23.21
CA LEU A 4 21.51 6.70 -23.33
C LEU A 4 20.59 6.35 -22.16
N ASP A 5 20.87 6.80 -20.94
CA ASP A 5 20.00 6.59 -19.78
C ASP A 5 18.66 7.30 -19.97
N LEU A 6 18.66 8.52 -20.51
CA LEU A 6 17.42 9.24 -20.84
C LEU A 6 16.62 8.53 -21.93
N VAL A 7 17.29 7.94 -22.92
CA VAL A 7 16.64 7.12 -23.97
C VAL A 7 16.01 5.88 -23.33
N VAL A 8 16.72 5.18 -22.45
CA VAL A 8 16.18 3.99 -21.71
C VAL A 8 14.94 4.36 -20.91
N ILE A 9 14.99 5.47 -20.17
CA ILE A 9 13.84 5.98 -19.38
C ILE A 9 12.68 6.32 -20.33
N GLY A 10 12.93 7.05 -21.41
CA GLY A 10 11.89 7.40 -22.38
C GLY A 10 11.23 6.18 -23.03
N VAL A 11 12.05 5.20 -23.46
CA VAL A 11 11.55 3.93 -24.02
C VAL A 11 10.72 3.17 -22.98
N TYR A 12 11.15 3.12 -21.73
CA TYR A 12 10.40 2.50 -20.65
C TYR A 12 9.02 3.17 -20.44
N LEU A 13 8.98 4.51 -20.34
CA LEU A 13 7.73 5.24 -20.13
C LEU A 13 6.71 4.99 -21.26
N VAL A 14 7.18 4.97 -22.51
CA VAL A 14 6.34 4.63 -23.67
C VAL A 14 5.93 3.16 -23.62
N ALA A 15 6.87 2.25 -23.36
CA ALA A 15 6.60 0.81 -23.33
C ALA A 15 5.57 0.45 -22.26
N ILE A 16 5.66 1.02 -21.04
CA ILE A 16 4.71 0.72 -19.95
C ILE A 16 3.31 1.26 -20.28
N ALA A 17 3.21 2.47 -20.85
CA ALA A 17 1.93 3.03 -21.29
C ALA A 17 1.28 2.17 -22.38
N VAL A 18 2.02 1.81 -23.42
CA VAL A 18 1.54 0.94 -24.52
C VAL A 18 1.16 -0.44 -24.01
N THR A 19 1.96 -1.02 -23.11
CA THR A 19 1.66 -2.34 -22.53
C THR A 19 0.39 -2.29 -21.70
N GLY A 20 0.24 -1.27 -20.84
CA GLY A 20 -0.99 -1.05 -20.08
C GLY A 20 -2.22 -0.95 -20.97
N LEU A 21 -2.14 -0.19 -22.07
CA LEU A 21 -3.23 -0.07 -23.04
C LEU A 21 -3.56 -1.39 -23.76
N ARG A 22 -2.53 -2.17 -24.15
CA ARG A 22 -2.73 -3.48 -24.81
C ARG A 22 -3.35 -4.52 -23.88
N LEU A 23 -2.98 -4.50 -22.61
CA LEU A 23 -3.47 -5.44 -21.60
C LEU A 23 -4.82 -5.04 -20.98
N ALA A 24 -5.30 -3.84 -21.26
CA ALA A 24 -6.57 -3.29 -20.77
C ALA A 24 -7.78 -4.16 -21.11
N GLY A 25 -7.82 -4.76 -22.29
CA GLY A 25 -8.99 -5.49 -22.78
C GLY A 25 -10.21 -4.58 -23.02
N ARG A 26 -11.32 -5.17 -23.48
CA ARG A 26 -12.60 -4.45 -23.64
C ARG A 26 -13.39 -4.51 -22.33
N GLN A 27 -13.61 -3.37 -21.71
CA GLN A 27 -14.45 -3.24 -20.52
C GLN A 27 -15.87 -2.84 -20.93
N LYS A 28 -16.84 -3.66 -20.55
CA LYS A 28 -18.27 -3.45 -20.85
C LYS A 28 -19.04 -2.95 -19.64
N THR A 29 -18.60 -3.31 -18.45
CA THR A 29 -19.27 -3.03 -17.17
C THR A 29 -18.34 -2.33 -16.19
N SER A 30 -18.93 -1.69 -15.18
CA SER A 30 -18.19 -1.14 -14.04
C SER A 30 -17.45 -2.25 -13.27
N LYS A 31 -18.02 -3.44 -13.20
CA LYS A 31 -17.39 -4.60 -12.56
C LYS A 31 -16.13 -5.05 -13.33
N ASP A 32 -16.17 -5.05 -14.67
CA ASP A 32 -14.98 -5.36 -15.48
C ASP A 32 -13.86 -4.35 -15.21
N TYR A 33 -14.21 -3.07 -15.09
CA TYR A 33 -13.26 -2.00 -14.83
C TYR A 33 -12.60 -2.11 -13.45
N PHE A 34 -13.36 -2.48 -12.40
CA PHE A 34 -12.88 -2.47 -11.03
C PHE A 34 -12.33 -3.81 -10.52
N VAL A 35 -12.84 -4.96 -10.99
CA VAL A 35 -12.40 -6.30 -10.55
C VAL A 35 -11.97 -7.22 -11.70
N GLY A 36 -11.91 -6.70 -12.93
CA GLY A 36 -11.31 -7.40 -14.08
C GLY A 36 -11.93 -8.75 -14.38
N GLU A 37 -13.28 -8.91 -14.20
CA GLU A 37 -14.00 -10.18 -14.37
C GLU A 37 -13.49 -11.29 -13.44
N SER A 38 -12.75 -10.96 -12.38
CA SER A 38 -12.10 -11.90 -11.47
C SER A 38 -11.25 -12.96 -12.23
N SER A 39 -10.46 -12.53 -13.21
CA SER A 39 -9.72 -13.41 -14.12
C SER A 39 -8.21 -13.45 -13.87
N MET A 40 -7.72 -12.66 -12.90
CA MET A 40 -6.28 -12.47 -12.70
C MET A 40 -5.62 -13.67 -12.01
N PRO A 41 -4.44 -14.13 -12.49
CA PRO A 41 -3.68 -15.17 -11.84
C PRO A 41 -3.10 -14.68 -10.50
N TRP A 42 -2.99 -15.56 -9.52
CA TRP A 42 -2.57 -15.23 -8.16
C TRP A 42 -1.18 -14.56 -8.09
N TRP A 43 -0.24 -14.99 -8.92
CA TRP A 43 1.13 -14.48 -8.91
C TRP A 43 1.23 -13.04 -9.41
N THR A 44 0.46 -12.65 -10.45
CA THR A 44 0.41 -11.25 -10.91
C THR A 44 -0.22 -10.35 -9.86
N VAL A 45 -1.25 -10.85 -9.17
CA VAL A 45 -1.87 -10.12 -8.07
C VAL A 45 -0.92 -9.99 -6.88
N SER A 46 -0.14 -11.03 -6.55
CA SER A 46 0.92 -10.93 -5.52
C SER A 46 1.91 -9.82 -5.85
N PHE A 47 2.39 -9.78 -7.07
CA PHE A 47 3.35 -8.76 -7.53
C PHE A 47 2.73 -7.36 -7.53
N SER A 48 1.48 -7.23 -7.98
CA SER A 48 0.76 -5.95 -7.94
C SER A 48 0.52 -5.48 -6.50
N VAL A 49 0.22 -6.37 -5.54
CA VAL A 49 0.11 -6.00 -4.12
C VAL A 49 1.42 -5.44 -3.61
N VAL A 50 2.54 -6.11 -3.86
CA VAL A 50 3.87 -5.63 -3.44
C VAL A 50 4.24 -4.33 -4.13
N ALA A 51 4.01 -4.20 -5.45
CA ALA A 51 4.27 -2.97 -6.19
C ALA A 51 3.45 -1.78 -5.68
N THR A 52 2.22 -2.02 -5.22
CA THR A 52 1.34 -1.00 -4.65
C THR A 52 1.83 -0.52 -3.28
N GLU A 53 2.36 -1.42 -2.48
CA GLU A 53 2.93 -1.13 -1.17
C GLU A 53 4.28 -0.41 -1.30
N THR A 54 5.08 -0.80 -2.30
CA THR A 54 6.40 -0.25 -2.57
C THR A 54 6.27 1.12 -3.20
N SER A 55 6.76 2.13 -2.52
CA SER A 55 6.87 3.48 -3.06
C SER A 55 8.34 3.79 -3.45
N VAL A 56 8.54 4.90 -4.13
CA VAL A 56 9.90 5.42 -4.38
C VAL A 56 10.69 5.54 -3.07
N LEU A 57 10.05 6.00 -2.00
CA LEU A 57 10.69 6.10 -0.68
C LEU A 57 11.18 4.73 -0.19
N THR A 58 10.42 3.64 -0.40
CA THR A 58 10.87 2.30 -0.02
C THR A 58 12.14 1.91 -0.78
N VAL A 59 12.19 2.18 -2.08
CA VAL A 59 13.35 1.83 -2.92
C VAL A 59 14.62 2.58 -2.51
N ILE A 60 14.49 3.84 -2.09
CA ILE A 60 15.65 4.68 -1.72
C ILE A 60 15.95 4.68 -0.23
N SER A 61 14.91 4.67 0.64
CA SER A 61 15.11 4.83 2.09
C SER A 61 15.52 3.53 2.78
N VAL A 62 15.12 2.35 2.25
CA VAL A 62 15.54 1.06 2.84
C VAL A 62 17.05 0.84 2.74
N PRO A 63 17.71 1.05 1.57
CA PRO A 63 19.16 1.01 1.50
C PRO A 63 19.84 2.07 2.40
N GLY A 64 19.33 3.31 2.40
CA GLY A 64 19.84 4.39 3.25
C GLY A 64 19.75 4.08 4.75
N GLY A 65 18.62 3.52 5.20
CA GLY A 65 18.42 3.08 6.57
C GLY A 65 19.35 1.92 6.97
N ALA A 66 19.51 0.92 6.11
CA ALA A 66 20.43 -0.19 6.35
C ALA A 66 21.88 0.31 6.46
N TYR A 67 22.30 1.23 5.59
CA TYR A 67 23.60 1.91 5.66
C TYR A 67 23.80 2.63 7.00
N SER A 68 22.76 3.29 7.51
CA SER A 68 22.79 4.06 8.77
C SER A 68 22.80 3.20 10.04
N GLY A 69 22.94 1.87 9.93
CA GLY A 69 22.98 0.95 11.08
C GLY A 69 21.64 0.34 11.47
N GLN A 70 20.56 0.55 10.73
CA GLN A 70 19.31 -0.20 10.91
C GLN A 70 19.47 -1.70 10.60
N GLY A 71 20.50 -2.07 9.85
CA GLY A 71 20.70 -3.43 9.39
C GLY A 71 19.51 -3.94 8.59
N PHE A 72 19.02 -5.12 8.95
CA PHE A 72 17.87 -5.78 8.32
C PHE A 72 16.54 -5.56 9.09
N GLY A 73 16.40 -4.48 9.86
CA GLY A 73 15.18 -4.18 10.62
C GLY A 73 13.90 -4.14 9.77
N ASN A 74 13.99 -3.73 8.48
CA ASN A 74 12.85 -3.81 7.56
C ASN A 74 12.43 -5.26 7.26
N VAL A 75 13.36 -6.22 7.28
CA VAL A 75 13.04 -7.65 7.12
C VAL A 75 12.33 -8.16 8.38
N GLU A 76 12.78 -7.75 9.56
CA GLU A 76 12.11 -8.05 10.83
C GLU A 76 10.66 -7.58 10.83
N LEU A 77 10.42 -6.34 10.40
CA LEU A 77 9.07 -5.79 10.25
C LEU A 77 8.23 -6.58 9.23
N ALA A 78 8.84 -7.00 8.12
CA ALA A 78 8.15 -7.80 7.10
C ALA A 78 7.73 -9.19 7.59
N LEU A 79 8.45 -9.79 8.54
CA LEU A 79 8.02 -11.04 9.18
C LEU A 79 6.68 -10.85 9.91
N GLY A 80 6.50 -9.74 10.62
CA GLY A 80 5.21 -9.36 11.19
C GLY A 80 4.13 -9.20 10.10
N TYR A 81 4.47 -8.56 8.98
CA TYR A 81 3.54 -8.42 7.86
C TYR A 81 3.10 -9.76 7.27
N VAL A 82 3.97 -10.76 7.20
CA VAL A 82 3.58 -12.12 6.78
C VAL A 82 2.53 -12.70 7.70
N VAL A 83 2.72 -12.60 9.02
CA VAL A 83 1.74 -13.08 10.02
C VAL A 83 0.39 -12.40 9.80
N GLY A 84 0.36 -11.07 9.68
CA GLY A 84 -0.88 -10.31 9.45
C GLY A 84 -1.57 -10.73 8.14
N ARG A 85 -0.83 -10.94 7.05
CA ARG A 85 -1.38 -11.37 5.77
C ARG A 85 -1.93 -12.80 5.80
N VAL A 86 -1.35 -13.70 6.59
CA VAL A 86 -1.93 -15.04 6.82
C VAL A 86 -3.30 -14.91 7.50
N VAL A 87 -3.43 -14.03 8.51
CA VAL A 87 -4.72 -13.77 9.15
C VAL A 87 -5.72 -13.16 8.16
N VAL A 88 -5.31 -12.18 7.35
CA VAL A 88 -6.17 -11.60 6.30
C VAL A 88 -6.62 -12.68 5.30
N ALA A 89 -5.70 -13.52 4.85
CA ALA A 89 -5.99 -14.58 3.89
C ALA A 89 -7.01 -15.61 4.41
N THR A 90 -6.94 -15.92 5.71
CA THR A 90 -7.80 -16.95 6.32
C THR A 90 -9.12 -16.39 6.86
N VAL A 91 -9.14 -15.13 7.34
CA VAL A 91 -10.29 -14.53 8.03
C VAL A 91 -11.08 -13.57 7.14
N LEU A 92 -10.40 -12.60 6.49
CA LEU A 92 -11.07 -11.49 5.80
C LEU A 92 -11.36 -11.80 4.31
N ILE A 93 -10.42 -12.38 3.57
CA ILE A 93 -10.63 -12.69 2.14
C ILE A 93 -11.83 -13.61 1.91
N PRO A 94 -12.08 -14.65 2.73
CA PRO A 94 -13.30 -15.46 2.58
C PRO A 94 -14.60 -14.67 2.69
N LEU A 95 -14.66 -13.64 3.54
CA LEU A 95 -15.84 -12.78 3.68
C LEU A 95 -16.13 -12.03 2.38
N TYR A 96 -15.09 -11.48 1.76
CA TYR A 96 -15.23 -10.70 0.53
C TYR A 96 -15.57 -11.56 -0.69
N LYS A 97 -14.85 -12.67 -0.88
CA LYS A 97 -15.01 -13.54 -2.06
C LYS A 97 -16.34 -14.28 -2.04
N ARG A 98 -16.80 -14.76 -0.88
CA ARG A 98 -18.11 -15.43 -0.75
C ARG A 98 -19.27 -14.47 -0.90
N GLY A 99 -19.10 -13.20 -0.50
CA GLY A 99 -20.11 -12.16 -0.67
C GLY A 99 -20.24 -11.62 -2.10
N GLY A 100 -19.32 -11.97 -3.01
CA GLY A 100 -19.33 -11.47 -4.39
C GLY A 100 -19.13 -9.95 -4.51
N PHE A 101 -18.51 -9.33 -3.52
CA PHE A 101 -18.34 -7.89 -3.42
C PHE A 101 -17.31 -7.36 -4.43
N VAL A 102 -17.49 -6.10 -4.83
CA VAL A 102 -16.53 -5.34 -5.65
C VAL A 102 -15.73 -4.34 -4.80
N SER A 103 -16.13 -4.14 -3.54
CA SER A 103 -15.45 -3.30 -2.55
C SER A 103 -15.43 -4.00 -1.19
N ALA A 104 -14.37 -3.75 -0.40
CA ALA A 104 -14.28 -4.21 0.97
C ALA A 104 -15.43 -3.66 1.82
N TYR A 105 -15.83 -2.41 1.61
CA TYR A 105 -16.82 -1.73 2.45
C TYR A 105 -18.24 -2.20 2.23
N GLN A 106 -18.54 -2.89 1.11
CA GLN A 106 -19.81 -3.55 0.90
C GLN A 106 -20.12 -4.61 1.97
N TYR A 107 -19.07 -5.26 2.53
CA TYR A 107 -19.27 -6.15 3.68
C TYR A 107 -19.81 -5.38 4.90
N LEU A 108 -19.30 -4.18 5.18
CA LEU A 108 -19.81 -3.35 6.27
C LEU A 108 -21.27 -2.93 6.02
N GLY A 109 -21.59 -2.61 4.76
CA GLY A 109 -22.94 -2.28 4.33
C GLY A 109 -23.93 -3.43 4.56
N THR A 110 -23.56 -4.66 4.17
CA THR A 110 -24.42 -5.84 4.37
C THR A 110 -24.53 -6.26 5.82
N ARG A 111 -23.50 -6.04 6.64
CA ARG A 111 -23.46 -6.45 8.05
C ARG A 111 -24.12 -5.44 8.98
N PHE A 112 -23.93 -4.16 8.75
CA PHE A 112 -24.37 -3.09 9.65
C PHE A 112 -25.39 -2.15 8.99
N GLY A 113 -25.11 -1.69 7.78
CA GLY A 113 -25.96 -0.76 7.06
C GLY A 113 -25.17 0.26 6.22
N PRO A 114 -25.88 1.05 5.39
CA PRO A 114 -25.30 1.94 4.40
C PRO A 114 -24.52 3.13 5.01
N ARG A 115 -24.85 3.55 6.23
CA ARG A 115 -24.17 4.67 6.90
C ARG A 115 -22.73 4.31 7.24
N LEU A 116 -22.48 3.12 7.79
CA LEU A 116 -21.14 2.66 8.11
C LEU A 116 -20.35 2.39 6.82
N GLN A 117 -20.96 1.81 5.79
CA GLN A 117 -20.32 1.62 4.49
C GLN A 117 -19.86 2.96 3.91
N GLY A 118 -20.73 3.96 3.86
CA GLY A 118 -20.42 5.30 3.36
C GLY A 118 -19.33 5.99 4.20
N LEU A 119 -19.42 5.91 5.53
CA LEU A 119 -18.42 6.48 6.44
C LEU A 119 -17.04 5.86 6.21
N ALA A 120 -16.93 4.55 6.14
CA ALA A 120 -15.68 3.84 5.89
C ALA A 120 -15.10 4.21 4.52
N SER A 121 -15.94 4.28 3.49
CA SER A 121 -15.54 4.63 2.13
C SER A 121 -15.06 6.09 2.02
N VAL A 122 -15.78 7.04 2.60
CA VAL A 122 -15.35 8.46 2.65
C VAL A 122 -14.03 8.58 3.41
N THR A 123 -13.91 7.92 4.57
CA THR A 123 -12.67 7.89 5.34
C THR A 123 -11.51 7.35 4.53
N PHE A 124 -11.71 6.23 3.82
CA PHE A 124 -10.70 5.67 2.93
C PHE A 124 -10.25 6.66 1.86
N VAL A 125 -11.21 7.26 1.13
CA VAL A 125 -10.90 8.18 0.02
C VAL A 125 -10.15 9.41 0.53
N CYS A 126 -10.57 10.01 1.65
CA CYS A 126 -9.88 11.15 2.27
C CYS A 126 -8.46 10.77 2.73
N THR A 127 -8.33 9.63 3.42
CA THR A 127 -7.04 9.13 3.90
C THR A 127 -6.09 8.88 2.73
N ARG A 128 -6.59 8.28 1.63
CA ARG A 128 -5.80 8.00 0.45
C ARG A 128 -5.40 9.25 -0.31
N LEU A 129 -6.30 10.22 -0.47
CA LEU A 129 -5.95 11.50 -1.09
C LEU A 129 -4.76 12.15 -0.38
N LEU A 130 -4.82 12.21 0.95
CA LEU A 130 -3.74 12.79 1.76
C LEU A 130 -2.46 11.96 1.68
N ALA A 131 -2.54 10.65 1.94
CA ALA A 131 -1.37 9.78 1.99
C ALA A 131 -0.66 9.65 0.64
N GLU A 132 -1.43 9.44 -0.43
CA GLU A 132 -0.86 9.29 -1.78
C GLU A 132 -0.44 10.62 -2.39
N GLY A 133 -1.09 11.72 -2.04
CA GLY A 133 -0.64 13.06 -2.45
C GLY A 133 0.70 13.43 -1.84
N VAL A 134 0.89 13.16 -0.53
CA VAL A 134 2.20 13.31 0.14
C VAL A 134 3.24 12.38 -0.50
N ARG A 135 2.87 11.13 -0.80
CA ARG A 135 3.76 10.15 -1.42
C ARG A 135 4.15 10.53 -2.85
N LEU A 136 3.22 11.08 -3.62
CA LEU A 136 3.47 11.59 -4.98
C LEU A 136 4.45 12.77 -4.96
N PHE A 137 4.27 13.72 -4.02
CA PHE A 137 5.24 14.80 -3.81
C PHE A 137 6.62 14.25 -3.42
N ALA A 138 6.68 13.35 -2.44
CA ALA A 138 7.93 12.72 -2.00
C ALA A 138 8.65 11.99 -3.14
N SER A 139 7.89 11.37 -4.06
CA SER A 139 8.44 10.71 -5.24
C SER A 139 9.08 11.67 -6.24
N ALA A 140 8.62 12.92 -6.28
CA ALA A 140 9.18 13.93 -7.18
C ALA A 140 10.58 14.42 -6.73
N ILE A 141 10.93 14.31 -5.44
CA ILE A 141 12.21 14.78 -4.90
C ILE A 141 13.39 14.03 -5.53
N PRO A 142 13.51 12.69 -5.39
CA PRO A 142 14.62 11.95 -5.99
C PRO A 142 14.60 12.00 -7.52
N ILE A 143 13.40 12.05 -8.13
CA ILE A 143 13.28 12.19 -9.58
C ILE A 143 13.86 13.53 -10.04
N LYS A 144 13.59 14.61 -9.30
CA LYS A 144 14.18 15.91 -9.60
C LYS A 144 15.70 15.86 -9.50
N LEU A 145 16.25 15.28 -8.42
CA LEU A 145 17.70 15.14 -8.25
C LEU A 145 18.31 14.37 -9.43
N LEU A 146 17.68 13.28 -9.85
CA LEU A 146 18.11 12.50 -11.01
C LEU A 146 18.06 13.31 -12.31
N LEU A 147 17.01 14.09 -12.54
CA LEU A 147 16.87 14.93 -13.73
C LEU A 147 17.88 16.07 -13.75
N ASP A 148 18.10 16.74 -12.60
CA ASP A 148 19.09 17.81 -12.47
C ASP A 148 20.52 17.29 -12.82
N GLU A 149 20.86 16.06 -12.42
CA GLU A 149 22.13 15.40 -12.75
C GLU A 149 22.26 15.08 -14.25
N PHE A 150 21.14 14.80 -14.93
CA PHE A 150 21.11 14.69 -16.39
C PHE A 150 21.09 16.04 -17.12
N GLY A 151 21.16 17.16 -16.39
CA GLY A 151 21.10 18.51 -16.94
C GLY A 151 19.68 18.96 -17.32
N VAL A 152 18.66 18.21 -16.93
CA VAL A 152 17.24 18.54 -17.17
C VAL A 152 16.69 19.25 -15.95
N ARG A 153 16.63 20.59 -16.00
CA ARG A 153 16.05 21.41 -14.93
C ARG A 153 14.52 21.37 -15.01
N ALA A 154 13.89 20.63 -14.10
CA ALA A 154 12.45 20.55 -13.99
C ALA A 154 11.97 20.98 -12.59
N ASP A 155 10.89 21.75 -12.54
CA ASP A 155 10.19 22.05 -11.28
C ASP A 155 9.45 20.81 -10.77
N TYR A 156 9.32 20.65 -9.45
CA TYR A 156 8.57 19.55 -8.84
C TYR A 156 7.16 19.41 -9.39
N ARG A 157 6.48 20.55 -9.64
CA ARG A 157 5.10 20.56 -10.17
C ARG A 157 5.03 19.95 -11.56
N VAL A 158 6.04 20.23 -12.41
CA VAL A 158 6.13 19.65 -13.75
C VAL A 158 6.30 18.14 -13.66
N ILE A 159 7.19 17.66 -12.78
CA ILE A 159 7.42 16.23 -12.56
C ILE A 159 6.14 15.55 -12.10
N ILE A 160 5.45 16.11 -11.10
CA ILE A 160 4.18 15.60 -10.57
C ILE A 160 3.11 15.51 -11.66
N VAL A 161 2.94 16.57 -12.45
CA VAL A 161 1.93 16.62 -13.52
C VAL A 161 2.26 15.60 -14.62
N VAL A 162 3.50 15.51 -15.06
CA VAL A 162 3.94 14.54 -16.09
C VAL A 162 3.74 13.11 -15.63
N LEU A 163 4.19 12.76 -14.41
CA LEU A 163 3.98 11.42 -13.84
C LEU A 163 2.50 11.07 -13.74
N THR A 164 1.70 12.01 -13.26
CA THR A 164 0.25 11.82 -13.15
C THR A 164 -0.39 11.62 -14.52
N ALA A 165 -0.05 12.45 -15.52
CA ALA A 165 -0.58 12.36 -16.86
C ALA A 165 -0.27 11.00 -17.52
N ILE A 166 0.98 10.53 -17.47
CA ILE A 166 1.39 9.23 -18.02
C ILE A 166 0.62 8.09 -17.31
N THR A 167 0.52 8.16 -15.99
CA THR A 167 -0.17 7.13 -15.19
C THR A 167 -1.67 7.08 -15.50
N VAL A 168 -2.30 8.23 -15.67
CA VAL A 168 -3.73 8.34 -16.00
C VAL A 168 -4.05 7.68 -17.35
N VAL A 169 -3.20 7.80 -18.35
CA VAL A 169 -3.45 7.25 -19.69
C VAL A 169 -3.81 5.77 -19.63
N TYR A 170 -2.98 4.95 -19.01
CA TYR A 170 -3.24 3.51 -18.94
C TYR A 170 -4.26 3.13 -17.86
N THR A 171 -4.34 3.90 -16.76
CA THR A 171 -5.31 3.62 -15.68
C THR A 171 -6.75 3.90 -16.14
N TYR A 172 -6.97 5.04 -16.81
CA TYR A 172 -8.27 5.46 -17.33
C TYR A 172 -8.84 4.49 -18.37
N LEU A 173 -8.00 4.05 -19.31
CA LEU A 173 -8.41 3.16 -20.38
C LEU A 173 -8.39 1.68 -19.98
N GLY A 174 -7.49 1.31 -19.05
CA GLY A 174 -7.18 -0.07 -18.73
C GLY A 174 -7.88 -0.66 -17.52
N GLY A 175 -8.30 0.17 -16.59
CA GLY A 175 -8.87 -0.30 -15.31
C GLY A 175 -7.91 -1.23 -14.55
N ILE A 176 -8.47 -2.06 -13.68
CA ILE A 176 -7.68 -2.91 -12.77
C ILE A 176 -6.77 -3.93 -13.49
N LYS A 177 -7.17 -4.45 -14.65
CA LYS A 177 -6.35 -5.42 -15.40
C LYS A 177 -5.03 -4.80 -15.84
N ALA A 178 -5.09 -3.59 -16.43
CA ALA A 178 -3.88 -2.87 -16.82
C ALA A 178 -3.01 -2.54 -15.61
N VAL A 179 -3.62 -2.05 -14.53
CA VAL A 179 -2.90 -1.72 -13.29
C VAL A 179 -2.15 -2.94 -12.74
N ILE A 180 -2.81 -4.09 -12.60
CA ILE A 180 -2.17 -5.31 -12.05
C ILE A 180 -1.00 -5.78 -12.93
N TRP A 181 -1.14 -5.74 -14.24
CA TRP A 181 -0.06 -6.16 -15.13
C TRP A 181 1.10 -5.16 -15.19
N THR A 182 0.81 -3.86 -15.25
CA THR A 182 1.87 -2.83 -15.20
C THR A 182 2.61 -2.85 -13.87
N ASP A 183 1.91 -3.02 -12.76
CA ASP A 183 2.50 -3.16 -11.43
C ASP A 183 3.43 -4.39 -11.36
N ALA A 184 3.01 -5.55 -11.92
CA ALA A 184 3.84 -6.75 -11.93
C ALA A 184 5.13 -6.58 -12.75
N ILE A 185 5.06 -5.88 -13.90
CA ILE A 185 6.23 -5.55 -14.72
C ILE A 185 7.16 -4.58 -13.97
N GLN A 186 6.59 -3.55 -13.36
CA GLN A 186 7.33 -2.53 -12.61
C GLN A 186 8.04 -3.14 -11.40
N MET A 187 7.37 -4.04 -10.67
CA MET A 187 8.00 -4.79 -9.59
C MET A 187 9.17 -5.62 -10.10
N GLY A 188 9.01 -6.33 -11.21
CA GLY A 188 10.10 -7.09 -11.82
C GLY A 188 11.30 -6.21 -12.17
N LEU A 189 11.04 -4.98 -12.64
CA LEU A 189 12.08 -4.03 -13.02
C LEU A 189 12.88 -3.54 -11.80
N TYR A 190 12.22 -3.02 -10.76
CA TYR A 190 12.97 -2.47 -9.62
C TYR A 190 13.59 -3.55 -8.74
N LEU A 191 12.97 -4.73 -8.63
CA LEU A 191 13.58 -5.87 -7.92
C LEU A 191 14.77 -6.44 -8.71
N GLY A 192 14.63 -6.58 -10.02
CA GLY A 192 15.75 -6.94 -10.91
C GLY A 192 16.90 -5.94 -10.82
N GLY A 193 16.56 -4.65 -10.73
CA GLY A 193 17.52 -3.57 -10.49
C GLY A 193 18.25 -3.71 -9.14
N ALA A 194 17.55 -4.05 -8.07
CA ALA A 194 18.16 -4.31 -6.76
C ALA A 194 19.14 -5.51 -6.82
N VAL A 195 18.72 -6.62 -7.47
CA VAL A 195 19.59 -7.79 -7.67
C VAL A 195 20.85 -7.43 -8.48
N LEU A 196 20.70 -6.61 -9.52
CA LEU A 196 21.81 -6.15 -10.33
C LEU A 196 22.74 -5.24 -9.54
N ALA A 197 22.20 -4.32 -8.72
CA ALA A 197 22.99 -3.48 -7.82
C ALA A 197 23.79 -4.33 -6.81
N VAL A 198 23.17 -5.36 -6.22
CA VAL A 198 23.84 -6.33 -5.34
C VAL A 198 25.00 -7.02 -6.08
N ALA A 199 24.76 -7.49 -7.31
CA ALA A 199 25.81 -8.17 -8.09
C ALA A 199 27.02 -7.24 -8.36
N VAL A 200 26.77 -6.00 -8.79
CA VAL A 200 27.81 -5.00 -9.05
C VAL A 200 28.58 -4.65 -7.77
N LEU A 201 27.85 -4.36 -6.68
CA LEU A 201 28.46 -4.02 -5.39
C LEU A 201 29.28 -5.20 -4.83
N SER A 202 28.76 -6.42 -4.89
CA SER A 202 29.47 -7.61 -4.40
C SER A 202 30.79 -7.85 -5.14
N ALA A 203 30.82 -7.58 -6.45
CA ALA A 203 32.02 -7.69 -7.25
C ALA A 203 33.11 -6.66 -6.84
N HIS A 204 32.70 -5.46 -6.39
CA HIS A 204 33.63 -4.41 -5.94
C HIS A 204 34.07 -4.60 -4.49
N VAL A 205 33.15 -5.00 -3.61
CA VAL A 205 33.37 -5.10 -2.15
C VAL A 205 34.25 -6.30 -1.79
N GLY A 206 34.08 -7.42 -2.49
CA GLY A 206 34.78 -8.67 -2.21
C GLY A 206 34.52 -9.24 -0.81
N GLY A 207 35.18 -10.37 -0.50
CA GLY A 207 34.95 -11.07 0.79
C GLY A 207 35.40 -10.27 2.02
N ALA A 208 36.52 -9.55 1.93
CA ALA A 208 37.04 -8.73 3.05
C ALA A 208 36.12 -7.56 3.39
N GLY A 209 35.51 -6.93 2.38
CA GLY A 209 34.55 -5.86 2.62
C GLY A 209 33.25 -6.37 3.22
N LEU A 210 32.79 -7.56 2.78
CA LEU A 210 31.60 -8.19 3.35
C LEU A 210 31.82 -8.56 4.83
N ALA A 211 33.02 -9.09 5.20
CA ALA A 211 33.38 -9.38 6.58
C ALA A 211 33.35 -8.10 7.44
N ARG A 212 33.92 -6.99 6.96
CA ARG A 212 33.88 -5.69 7.67
C ARG A 212 32.45 -5.20 7.91
N ALA A 213 31.56 -5.32 6.92
CA ALA A 213 30.16 -4.95 7.08
C ALA A 213 29.44 -5.84 8.11
N PHE A 214 29.79 -7.15 8.15
CA PHE A 214 29.26 -8.08 9.14
C PHE A 214 29.74 -7.71 10.56
N ASP A 215 31.04 -7.48 10.75
CA ASP A 215 31.63 -7.08 12.03
C ASP A 215 31.11 -5.73 12.53
N ALA A 216 30.77 -4.82 11.61
CA ALA A 216 30.15 -3.54 11.92
C ALA A 216 28.64 -3.64 12.23
N GLY A 217 28.04 -4.85 12.25
CA GLY A 217 26.65 -5.06 12.60
C GLY A 217 25.64 -4.68 11.50
N GLN A 218 26.09 -4.44 10.25
CA GLN A 218 25.19 -4.07 9.15
C GLN A 218 24.21 -5.17 8.74
N PHE A 219 24.44 -6.41 9.19
CA PHE A 219 23.58 -7.58 8.97
C PHE A 219 22.69 -7.92 10.18
N ARG A 220 22.61 -7.02 11.19
CA ARG A 220 21.73 -7.25 12.36
C ARG A 220 20.29 -7.38 11.88
N LEU A 221 19.67 -8.55 12.15
CA LEU A 221 18.29 -8.85 11.74
C LEU A 221 17.29 -8.45 12.82
N PHE A 222 17.60 -8.72 14.11
CA PHE A 222 16.65 -8.50 15.21
C PHE A 222 17.13 -7.39 16.13
N ASP A 223 16.21 -6.47 16.44
CA ASP A 223 16.38 -5.45 17.46
C ASP A 223 15.80 -5.97 18.78
N THR A 224 16.70 -6.34 19.70
CA THR A 224 16.38 -6.98 20.97
C THR A 224 16.41 -6.03 22.17
N ASP A 225 16.31 -4.72 21.94
CA ASP A 225 16.06 -3.77 23.03
C ASP A 225 14.58 -3.82 23.42
N PHE A 226 14.31 -4.45 24.57
CA PHE A 226 12.96 -4.61 25.14
C PHE A 226 12.60 -3.51 26.14
N SER A 227 13.36 -2.41 26.24
CA SER A 227 12.94 -1.28 27.06
C SER A 227 11.59 -0.73 26.58
N LEU A 228 10.70 -0.41 27.53
CA LEU A 228 9.33 -0.01 27.18
C LEU A 228 9.29 1.21 26.25
N ALA A 229 10.16 2.19 26.49
CA ALA A 229 10.26 3.37 25.65
C ALA A 229 10.67 3.00 24.22
N HIS A 230 11.67 2.13 24.05
CA HIS A 230 12.12 1.66 22.75
C HIS A 230 11.03 0.85 22.03
N VAL A 231 10.42 -0.13 22.71
CA VAL A 231 9.31 -0.91 22.12
C VAL A 231 8.14 -0.03 21.67
N LEU A 232 7.83 1.04 22.39
CA LEU A 232 6.72 1.91 22.01
C LEU A 232 7.07 2.93 20.91
N THR A 233 8.35 3.25 20.71
CA THR A 233 8.77 4.31 19.78
C THR A 233 9.54 3.82 18.56
N SER A 234 10.21 2.66 18.64
CA SER A 234 10.94 2.07 17.50
C SER A 234 10.04 1.15 16.68
N PRO A 235 9.94 1.37 15.35
CA PRO A 235 9.21 0.45 14.47
C PRO A 235 9.91 -0.91 14.31
N PHE A 236 11.19 -1.00 14.67
CA PHE A 236 12.05 -2.17 14.48
C PHE A 236 12.30 -2.95 15.77
N ALA A 237 11.84 -2.49 16.95
CA ALA A 237 11.87 -3.32 18.15
C ALA A 237 11.08 -4.61 17.92
N LEU A 238 11.63 -5.77 18.26
CA LEU A 238 11.06 -7.09 17.94
C LEU A 238 9.56 -7.23 18.27
N PRO A 239 9.05 -6.83 19.45
CA PRO A 239 7.61 -6.88 19.72
C PRO A 239 6.79 -5.97 18.79
N THR A 240 7.31 -4.78 18.49
CA THR A 240 6.64 -3.80 17.62
C THR A 240 6.60 -4.29 16.18
N ALA A 241 7.72 -4.81 15.68
CA ALA A 241 7.83 -5.34 14.34
C ALA A 241 6.89 -6.54 14.11
N ILE A 242 6.87 -7.49 15.05
CA ILE A 242 6.07 -8.71 14.88
C ILE A 242 4.60 -8.47 15.23
N VAL A 243 4.27 -7.99 16.43
CA VAL A 243 2.87 -7.85 16.88
C VAL A 243 2.22 -6.62 16.26
N GLY A 244 2.86 -5.46 16.39
CA GLY A 244 2.37 -4.22 15.82
C GLY A 244 2.33 -4.30 14.29
N GLY A 245 3.39 -4.81 13.66
CA GLY A 245 3.48 -5.04 12.23
C GLY A 245 2.41 -6.00 11.69
N ALA A 246 2.11 -7.10 12.41
CA ALA A 246 1.05 -8.02 12.02
C ALA A 246 -0.33 -7.34 12.00
N ILE A 247 -0.68 -6.60 13.05
CA ILE A 247 -1.98 -5.92 13.13
C ILE A 247 -2.04 -4.75 12.14
N PHE A 248 -0.94 -4.03 11.93
CA PHE A 248 -0.83 -3.02 10.89
C PHE A 248 -1.07 -3.63 9.49
N ALA A 249 -0.45 -4.78 9.20
CA ALA A 249 -0.67 -5.49 7.93
C ALA A 249 -2.10 -6.00 7.78
N MET A 250 -2.76 -6.42 8.86
CA MET A 250 -4.19 -6.77 8.83
C MET A 250 -5.04 -5.57 8.40
N ALA A 251 -4.75 -4.36 8.86
CA ALA A 251 -5.48 -3.17 8.45
C ALA A 251 -5.18 -2.78 7.01
N SER A 252 -3.90 -2.63 6.65
CA SER A 252 -3.48 -2.18 5.32
C SER A 252 -3.79 -3.17 4.20
N HIS A 253 -3.87 -4.48 4.49
CA HIS A 253 -4.12 -5.51 3.49
C HIS A 253 -5.50 -6.16 3.60
N GLY A 254 -6.16 -6.02 4.75
CA GLY A 254 -7.45 -6.65 4.99
C GLY A 254 -8.62 -5.69 4.99
N SER A 255 -8.45 -4.41 5.34
CA SER A 255 -9.53 -3.43 5.38
C SER A 255 -9.37 -2.25 4.43
N ASP A 256 -8.24 -2.16 3.74
CA ASP A 256 -7.96 -1.10 2.79
C ASP A 256 -8.37 -1.53 1.37
N GLN A 257 -9.25 -0.74 0.74
CA GLN A 257 -9.76 -1.02 -0.61
C GLN A 257 -8.63 -1.08 -1.66
N LEU A 258 -7.54 -0.35 -1.45
CA LEU A 258 -6.40 -0.35 -2.36
C LEU A 258 -5.84 -1.75 -2.61
N ILE A 259 -5.73 -2.57 -1.57
CA ILE A 259 -5.21 -3.94 -1.65
C ILE A 259 -6.33 -4.96 -1.86
N VAL A 260 -7.45 -4.81 -1.14
CA VAL A 260 -8.57 -5.76 -1.22
C VAL A 260 -9.09 -5.85 -2.66
N GLN A 261 -9.19 -4.75 -3.39
CA GLN A 261 -9.66 -4.72 -4.78
C GLN A 261 -8.84 -5.65 -5.69
N ARG A 262 -7.51 -5.71 -5.51
CA ARG A 262 -6.63 -6.60 -6.28
C ARG A 262 -6.91 -8.06 -6.00
N VAL A 263 -7.08 -8.38 -4.73
CA VAL A 263 -7.40 -9.75 -4.31
C VAL A 263 -8.77 -10.17 -4.85
N LEU A 264 -9.73 -9.24 -4.92
CA LEU A 264 -11.04 -9.49 -5.52
C LEU A 264 -10.95 -9.81 -7.02
N ALA A 265 -9.94 -9.29 -7.73
CA ALA A 265 -9.69 -9.57 -9.13
C ALA A 265 -9.16 -10.99 -9.41
N THR A 266 -8.77 -11.78 -8.39
CA THR A 266 -8.30 -13.17 -8.57
C THR A 266 -9.41 -14.13 -8.99
N ARG A 267 -9.04 -15.23 -9.65
CA ARG A 267 -9.96 -16.23 -10.21
C ARG A 267 -10.80 -16.96 -9.16
N SER A 268 -10.21 -17.24 -8.00
CA SER A 268 -10.83 -18.03 -6.95
C SER A 268 -10.47 -17.53 -5.55
N LEU A 269 -11.19 -18.02 -4.54
CA LEU A 269 -10.84 -17.77 -3.13
C LEU A 269 -9.42 -18.24 -2.82
N ARG A 270 -9.04 -19.43 -3.26
CA ARG A 270 -7.70 -20.01 -3.05
C ARG A 270 -6.62 -19.16 -3.71
N ASP A 271 -6.88 -18.63 -4.92
CA ASP A 271 -5.95 -17.73 -5.60
C ASP A 271 -5.79 -16.42 -4.84
N GLY A 272 -6.87 -15.86 -4.29
CA GLY A 272 -6.82 -14.67 -3.44
C GLY A 272 -5.99 -14.90 -2.17
N GLN A 273 -6.17 -16.04 -1.51
CA GLN A 273 -5.40 -16.42 -0.33
C GLN A 273 -3.92 -16.61 -0.66
N LYS A 274 -3.61 -17.33 -1.75
CA LYS A 274 -2.22 -17.50 -2.24
C LYS A 274 -1.58 -16.17 -2.58
N ALA A 275 -2.32 -15.27 -3.27
CA ALA A 275 -1.83 -13.96 -3.63
C ALA A 275 -1.45 -13.14 -2.39
N MET A 276 -2.28 -13.15 -1.37
CA MET A 276 -2.06 -12.41 -0.13
C MET A 276 -0.83 -12.93 0.63
N VAL A 277 -0.73 -14.24 0.85
CA VAL A 277 0.40 -14.82 1.59
C VAL A 277 1.70 -14.70 0.80
N ALA A 278 1.68 -14.99 -0.50
CA ALA A 278 2.85 -14.86 -1.36
C ALA A 278 3.37 -13.41 -1.43
N SER A 279 2.47 -12.41 -1.44
CA SER A 279 2.90 -11.01 -1.38
C SER A 279 3.69 -10.69 -0.10
N GLY A 280 3.38 -11.35 1.04
CA GLY A 280 4.17 -11.24 2.27
C GLY A 280 5.59 -11.78 2.10
N VAL A 281 5.74 -12.93 1.45
CA VAL A 281 7.07 -13.51 1.15
C VAL A 281 7.84 -12.60 0.19
N PHE A 282 7.20 -12.12 -0.87
CA PHE A 282 7.87 -11.24 -1.85
C PHE A 282 8.31 -9.90 -1.26
N VAL A 283 7.51 -9.27 -0.39
CA VAL A 283 7.94 -8.03 0.28
C VAL A 283 9.10 -8.27 1.25
N THR A 284 9.13 -9.43 1.92
CA THR A 284 10.25 -9.81 2.78
C THR A 284 11.53 -9.97 1.97
N LEU A 285 11.48 -10.67 0.84
CA LEU A 285 12.61 -10.82 -0.08
C LEU A 285 13.05 -9.47 -0.66
N GLN A 286 12.12 -8.59 -0.97
CA GLN A 286 12.40 -7.23 -1.45
C GLN A 286 13.13 -6.40 -0.39
N PHE A 287 12.65 -6.40 0.86
CA PHE A 287 13.33 -5.69 1.94
C PHE A 287 14.72 -6.28 2.22
N ALA A 288 14.87 -7.61 2.13
CA ALA A 288 16.19 -8.23 2.25
C ALA A 288 17.14 -7.78 1.13
N ALA A 289 16.67 -7.72 -0.11
CA ALA A 289 17.47 -7.26 -1.25
C ALA A 289 17.91 -5.79 -1.08
N PHE A 290 16.98 -4.89 -0.72
CA PHE A 290 17.32 -3.48 -0.52
C PHE A 290 18.17 -3.24 0.74
N SER A 291 17.96 -3.99 1.83
CA SER A 291 18.85 -3.92 3.01
C SER A 291 20.26 -4.42 2.66
N LEU A 292 20.36 -5.46 1.84
CA LEU A 292 21.65 -5.96 1.35
C LEU A 292 22.37 -4.92 0.49
N VAL A 293 21.66 -4.20 -0.39
CA VAL A 293 22.22 -3.06 -1.13
C VAL A 293 22.81 -2.03 -0.15
N GLY A 294 22.09 -1.67 0.92
CA GLY A 294 22.55 -0.71 1.92
C GLY A 294 23.80 -1.18 2.68
N ALA A 295 23.85 -2.45 3.11
CA ALA A 295 24.99 -3.04 3.79
C ALA A 295 26.24 -3.10 2.87
N LEU A 296 26.04 -3.45 1.59
CA LEU A 296 27.12 -3.45 0.60
C LEU A 296 27.58 -2.05 0.26
N LEU A 297 26.69 -1.05 0.18
CA LEU A 297 27.04 0.36 0.01
C LEU A 297 27.86 0.89 1.18
N TRP A 298 27.57 0.46 2.42
CA TRP A 298 28.35 0.80 3.59
C TRP A 298 29.81 0.31 3.42
N SER A 299 29.98 -0.92 2.99
CA SER A 299 31.31 -1.48 2.75
C SER A 299 32.00 -0.84 1.53
N TYR A 300 31.27 -0.54 0.47
CA TYR A 300 31.78 0.14 -0.73
C TYR A 300 32.31 1.55 -0.42
N ASN A 301 31.63 2.28 0.46
CA ASN A 301 32.01 3.62 0.91
C ASN A 301 32.88 3.59 2.18
N GLU A 302 33.37 2.43 2.62
CA GLU A 302 34.26 2.28 3.78
C GLU A 302 33.69 2.83 5.09
N GLY A 303 32.37 2.81 5.26
CA GLY A 303 31.67 3.29 6.44
C GLY A 303 31.65 4.82 6.61
N ARG A 304 31.97 5.59 5.57
CA ARG A 304 31.95 7.06 5.62
C ARG A 304 30.55 7.58 5.93
N SER A 305 30.49 8.71 6.65
CA SER A 305 29.24 9.41 6.90
C SER A 305 28.67 10.04 5.62
N PHE A 306 27.37 10.36 5.64
CA PHE A 306 26.73 11.03 4.48
C PHE A 306 27.39 12.38 4.16
N GLN A 307 27.79 13.15 5.19
CA GLN A 307 28.48 14.43 5.02
C GLN A 307 29.83 14.27 4.33
N GLU A 308 30.61 13.23 4.67
CA GLU A 308 31.89 12.93 4.01
C GLU A 308 31.72 12.49 2.57
N LEU A 309 30.54 11.93 2.23
CA LEU A 309 30.16 11.58 0.85
C LEU A 309 29.54 12.76 0.08
N GLY A 310 29.39 13.93 0.72
CA GLY A 310 28.72 15.09 0.13
C GLY A 310 27.20 14.94 -0.04
N LEU A 311 26.58 14.03 0.72
CA LEU A 311 25.14 13.73 0.68
C LEU A 311 24.41 14.49 1.79
N SER A 312 23.21 14.97 1.49
CA SER A 312 22.39 15.72 2.44
C SER A 312 21.59 14.80 3.37
N SER A 313 21.25 13.59 2.93
CA SER A 313 20.44 12.64 3.66
C SER A 313 20.74 11.19 3.31
N SER A 314 20.24 10.25 4.11
CA SER A 314 20.29 8.81 3.81
C SER A 314 19.57 8.45 2.50
N ASP A 315 18.57 9.22 2.13
CA ASP A 315 17.75 8.98 0.93
C ASP A 315 18.48 9.34 -0.36
N ASP A 316 19.55 10.13 -0.28
CA ASP A 316 20.39 10.49 -1.43
C ASP A 316 21.40 9.39 -1.79
N LEU A 317 21.68 8.45 -0.87
CA LEU A 317 22.74 7.45 -1.00
C LEU A 317 22.56 6.53 -2.22
N TYR A 318 21.39 5.89 -2.31
CA TYR A 318 21.14 4.93 -3.38
C TYR A 318 20.96 5.59 -4.75
N PRO A 319 20.25 6.72 -4.90
CA PRO A 319 20.27 7.52 -6.13
C PRO A 319 21.67 7.93 -6.56
N HIS A 320 22.51 8.40 -5.63
CA HIS A 320 23.89 8.75 -5.92
C HIS A 320 24.69 7.56 -6.47
N PHE A 321 24.57 6.39 -5.85
CA PHE A 321 25.22 5.16 -6.35
C PHE A 321 24.68 4.75 -7.74
N ILE A 322 23.38 4.83 -7.98
CA ILE A 322 22.80 4.53 -9.29
C ILE A 322 23.43 5.40 -10.37
N LEU A 323 23.67 6.67 -10.09
CA LEU A 323 24.19 7.62 -11.05
C LEU A 323 25.71 7.53 -11.23
N HIS A 324 26.48 7.27 -10.18
CA HIS A 324 27.93 7.36 -10.20
C HIS A 324 28.65 6.01 -10.14
N GLY A 325 28.01 5.00 -9.54
CA GLY A 325 28.59 3.66 -9.33
C GLY A 325 28.16 2.61 -10.35
N LEU A 326 27.13 2.87 -11.17
CA LEU A 326 26.63 1.90 -12.15
C LEU A 326 27.01 2.25 -13.60
N PRO A 327 27.17 1.23 -14.45
CA PRO A 327 27.33 1.44 -15.89
C PRO A 327 26.11 2.14 -16.51
N VAL A 328 26.36 2.91 -17.57
CA VAL A 328 25.31 3.49 -18.43
C VAL A 328 24.36 2.40 -18.92
N VAL A 329 23.12 2.71 -19.16
CA VAL A 329 21.98 1.80 -19.43
C VAL A 329 21.49 1.09 -18.16
N VAL A 330 22.38 0.61 -17.30
CA VAL A 330 21.98 0.01 -16.00
C VAL A 330 21.42 1.09 -15.09
N SER A 331 22.09 2.25 -14.99
CA SER A 331 21.58 3.42 -14.25
C SER A 331 20.23 3.87 -14.79
N GLY A 332 20.07 4.00 -16.12
CA GLY A 332 18.79 4.35 -16.75
C GLY A 332 17.67 3.34 -16.43
N LEU A 333 18.01 2.04 -16.40
CA LEU A 333 17.03 0.98 -16.05
C LEU A 333 16.59 1.07 -14.58
N LEU A 334 17.51 1.34 -13.64
CA LEU A 334 17.16 1.50 -12.24
C LEU A 334 16.34 2.78 -11.99
N VAL A 335 16.69 3.87 -12.66
CA VAL A 335 15.87 5.11 -12.62
C VAL A 335 14.46 4.83 -13.16
N ALA A 336 14.34 4.09 -14.27
CA ALA A 336 13.06 3.65 -14.79
C ALA A 336 12.28 2.80 -13.76
N GLY A 337 12.99 1.96 -12.98
CA GLY A 337 12.40 1.20 -11.86
C GLY A 337 11.84 2.11 -10.76
N ILE A 338 12.57 3.17 -10.38
CA ILE A 338 12.11 4.18 -9.41
C ILE A 338 10.85 4.90 -9.91
N LEU A 339 10.85 5.31 -11.18
CA LEU A 339 9.66 5.89 -11.83
C LEU A 339 8.48 4.90 -11.83
N GLY A 340 8.76 3.63 -12.10
CA GLY A 340 7.78 2.56 -12.03
C GLY A 340 7.14 2.43 -10.66
N ALA A 341 7.91 2.47 -9.59
CA ALA A 341 7.39 2.42 -8.22
C ALA A 341 6.45 3.61 -7.91
N ALA A 342 6.78 4.83 -8.40
CA ALA A 342 5.90 6.00 -8.27
C ALA A 342 4.59 5.81 -9.04
N MET A 343 4.67 5.36 -10.30
CA MET A 343 3.51 5.19 -11.18
C MET A 343 2.60 4.04 -10.71
N GLY A 344 3.16 2.95 -10.19
CA GLY A 344 2.41 1.79 -9.68
C GLY A 344 1.55 2.15 -8.47
N SER A 345 2.09 2.85 -7.47
CA SER A 345 1.32 3.31 -6.31
C SER A 345 0.22 4.30 -6.72
N LEU A 346 0.51 5.24 -7.61
CA LEU A 346 -0.46 6.23 -8.10
C LEU A 346 -1.61 5.59 -8.88
N SER A 347 -1.32 4.72 -9.86
CA SER A 347 -2.37 4.03 -10.66
C SER A 347 -3.30 3.21 -9.79
N SER A 348 -2.72 2.59 -8.78
CA SER A 348 -3.40 1.80 -7.78
C SER A 348 -4.38 2.62 -6.95
N ALA A 349 -3.93 3.76 -6.45
CA ALA A 349 -4.75 4.69 -5.69
C ALA A 349 -5.91 5.24 -6.53
N LEU A 350 -5.63 5.70 -7.74
CA LEU A 350 -6.65 6.25 -8.65
C LEU A 350 -7.77 5.25 -8.93
N ASN A 351 -7.42 3.99 -9.20
CA ASN A 351 -8.41 2.96 -9.51
C ASN A 351 -9.25 2.60 -8.26
N SER A 352 -8.62 2.47 -7.08
CA SER A 352 -9.33 2.10 -5.85
C SER A 352 -10.20 3.24 -5.31
N MET A 353 -9.75 4.49 -5.38
CA MET A 353 -10.56 5.66 -4.99
C MET A 353 -11.76 5.83 -5.92
N SER A 354 -11.57 5.64 -7.23
CA SER A 354 -12.67 5.64 -8.21
C SER A 354 -13.68 4.53 -7.91
N ASN A 355 -13.21 3.30 -7.61
CA ASN A 355 -14.08 2.19 -7.22
C ASN A 355 -14.90 2.52 -5.96
N SER A 356 -14.25 2.94 -4.89
CA SER A 356 -14.92 3.26 -3.63
C SER A 356 -15.94 4.39 -3.80
N THR A 357 -15.61 5.41 -4.60
CA THR A 357 -16.54 6.50 -4.92
C THR A 357 -17.78 5.98 -5.64
N VAL A 358 -17.61 5.18 -6.67
CA VAL A 358 -18.74 4.70 -7.50
C VAL A 358 -19.54 3.61 -6.79
N ALA A 359 -18.87 2.59 -6.25
CA ALA A 359 -19.51 1.40 -5.70
C ALA A 359 -20.11 1.63 -4.30
N ASP A 360 -19.46 2.47 -3.46
CA ASP A 360 -19.85 2.61 -2.06
C ASP A 360 -20.52 3.95 -1.77
N ILE A 361 -20.05 5.06 -2.38
CA ILE A 361 -20.63 6.38 -2.10
C ILE A 361 -21.77 6.66 -3.04
N VAL A 362 -21.53 6.77 -4.36
CA VAL A 362 -22.55 7.21 -5.31
C VAL A 362 -23.72 6.22 -5.37
N ARG A 363 -23.43 4.93 -5.47
CA ARG A 363 -24.48 3.89 -5.58
C ARG A 363 -25.39 3.83 -4.34
N SER A 364 -24.86 4.17 -3.15
CA SER A 364 -25.64 4.21 -1.91
C SER A 364 -26.62 5.39 -1.83
N PHE A 365 -26.36 6.47 -2.56
CA PHE A 365 -27.23 7.66 -2.59
C PHE A 365 -28.24 7.64 -3.75
N LEU A 366 -28.06 6.77 -4.75
CA LEU A 366 -28.96 6.72 -5.90
C LEU A 366 -30.19 5.89 -5.57
N ARG A 367 -31.38 6.48 -5.81
CA ARG A 367 -32.69 5.82 -5.68
C ARG A 367 -33.00 4.87 -6.84
N THR A 368 -32.32 5.04 -7.97
CA THR A 368 -32.47 4.23 -9.19
C THR A 368 -31.14 3.60 -9.56
N THR A 369 -31.18 2.39 -10.09
CA THR A 369 -29.96 1.71 -10.58
C THR A 369 -29.56 2.28 -11.95
N PRO A 370 -28.42 3.03 -12.07
CA PRO A 370 -27.95 3.52 -13.34
C PRO A 370 -27.57 2.37 -14.28
N SER A 371 -27.58 2.63 -15.59
CA SER A 371 -27.08 1.66 -16.56
C SER A 371 -25.58 1.38 -16.34
N GLU A 372 -25.12 0.17 -16.67
CA GLU A 372 -23.69 -0.20 -16.57
C GLU A 372 -22.79 0.74 -17.37
N ALA A 373 -23.26 1.22 -18.53
CA ALA A 373 -22.54 2.21 -19.34
C ALA A 373 -22.37 3.54 -18.60
N SER A 374 -23.37 3.99 -17.85
CA SER A 374 -23.30 5.22 -17.06
C SER A 374 -22.36 5.04 -15.87
N LEU A 375 -22.39 3.88 -15.19
CA LEU A 375 -21.46 3.56 -14.09
C LEU A 375 -20.02 3.47 -14.58
N LEU A 376 -19.78 2.87 -15.74
CA LEU A 376 -18.43 2.80 -16.33
C LEU A 376 -17.92 4.19 -16.72
N ARG A 377 -18.78 5.04 -17.30
CA ARG A 377 -18.42 6.43 -17.61
C ARG A 377 -18.10 7.21 -16.33
N LEU A 378 -18.92 7.06 -15.30
CA LEU A 378 -18.68 7.69 -14.00
C LEU A 378 -17.35 7.21 -13.38
N ALA A 379 -17.04 5.91 -13.44
CA ALA A 379 -15.78 5.36 -12.94
C ALA A 379 -14.57 6.02 -13.62
N ARG A 380 -14.62 6.16 -14.95
CA ARG A 380 -13.56 6.84 -15.71
C ARG A 380 -13.43 8.32 -15.36
N VAL A 381 -14.56 9.02 -15.23
CA VAL A 381 -14.56 10.43 -14.81
C VAL A 381 -13.97 10.57 -13.41
N MET A 382 -14.36 9.71 -12.46
CA MET A 382 -13.81 9.74 -11.10
C MET A 382 -12.30 9.46 -11.07
N THR A 383 -11.78 8.61 -11.95
CA THR A 383 -10.33 8.41 -12.09
C THR A 383 -9.62 9.73 -12.48
N LEU A 384 -10.19 10.51 -13.40
CA LEU A 384 -9.63 11.83 -13.78
C LEU A 384 -9.75 12.85 -12.64
N VAL A 385 -10.90 12.90 -11.98
CA VAL A 385 -11.14 13.81 -10.85
C VAL A 385 -10.14 13.56 -9.73
N TRP A 386 -9.95 12.30 -9.33
CA TRP A 386 -8.99 11.94 -8.27
C TRP A 386 -7.55 12.20 -8.70
N ALA A 387 -7.20 11.98 -9.95
CA ALA A 387 -5.88 12.31 -10.48
C ALA A 387 -5.60 13.83 -10.40
N ALA A 388 -6.57 14.65 -10.81
CA ALA A 388 -6.44 16.10 -10.73
C ALA A 388 -6.32 16.58 -9.28
N LEU A 389 -7.20 16.10 -8.38
CA LEU A 389 -7.17 16.46 -6.96
C LEU A 389 -5.85 16.04 -6.28
N MET A 390 -5.35 14.84 -6.59
CA MET A 390 -4.10 14.33 -6.05
C MET A 390 -2.90 15.13 -6.55
N ALA A 391 -2.87 15.48 -7.84
CA ALA A 391 -1.82 16.33 -8.41
C ALA A 391 -1.85 17.74 -7.82
N VAL A 392 -3.03 18.35 -7.68
CA VAL A 392 -3.19 19.67 -7.03
C VAL A 392 -2.70 19.62 -5.59
N PHE A 393 -3.12 18.60 -4.81
CA PHE A 393 -2.67 18.45 -3.43
C PHE A 393 -1.15 18.27 -3.36
N ALA A 394 -0.58 17.40 -4.19
CA ALA A 394 0.87 17.18 -4.23
C ALA A 394 1.65 18.44 -4.65
N CYS A 395 1.14 19.23 -5.61
CA CYS A 395 1.75 20.50 -6.03
C CYS A 395 1.63 21.61 -4.98
N ALA A 396 0.58 21.57 -4.14
CA ALA A 396 0.38 22.51 -3.05
C ALA A 396 1.16 22.14 -1.79
N PHE A 397 1.59 20.86 -1.68
CA PHE A 397 2.37 20.39 -0.55
C PHE A 397 3.78 21.00 -0.61
N SER A 398 4.27 21.52 0.51
CA SER A 398 5.62 22.09 0.62
C SER A 398 6.40 21.43 1.75
N THR A 399 7.70 21.35 1.59
CA THR A 399 8.64 20.72 2.54
C THR A 399 8.93 21.59 3.77
N GLY A 400 8.03 22.48 4.12
CA GLY A 400 8.25 23.40 5.23
C GLY A 400 8.33 22.71 6.58
N THR A 401 9.28 21.90 6.93
CA THR A 401 9.62 21.46 8.31
C THR A 401 9.31 20.01 8.73
N GLY A 402 8.87 19.09 7.88
CA GLY A 402 8.56 17.73 8.34
C GLY A 402 9.15 16.60 7.48
N ASN A 403 9.51 15.48 8.10
CA ASN A 403 9.83 14.26 7.39
C ASN A 403 8.57 13.74 6.66
N VAL A 404 8.59 13.80 5.33
CA VAL A 404 7.46 13.44 4.46
C VAL A 404 7.02 11.98 4.65
N TYR A 405 7.98 11.08 4.87
CA TYR A 405 7.70 9.67 5.14
C TYR A 405 6.91 9.48 6.43
N LEU A 406 7.32 10.14 7.52
CA LEU A 406 6.60 10.08 8.81
C LEU A 406 5.19 10.67 8.70
N THR A 407 5.02 11.73 7.92
CA THR A 407 3.69 12.33 7.68
C THR A 407 2.76 11.31 7.00
N GLY A 408 3.23 10.61 5.97
CA GLY A 408 2.46 9.58 5.27
C GLY A 408 2.05 8.41 6.18
N LEU A 409 2.95 7.91 7.03
CA LEU A 409 2.65 6.86 8.00
C LEU A 409 1.66 7.33 9.08
N THR A 410 1.79 8.56 9.53
CA THR A 410 0.92 9.15 10.54
C THR A 410 -0.53 9.23 10.06
N ILE A 411 -0.74 9.57 8.78
CA ILE A 411 -2.09 9.63 8.19
C ILE A 411 -2.82 8.27 8.33
N ALA A 412 -2.12 7.15 8.07
CA ALA A 412 -2.69 5.82 8.27
C ALA A 412 -3.05 5.55 9.75
N GLY A 413 -2.26 6.07 10.69
CA GLY A 413 -2.48 5.93 12.13
C GLY A 413 -3.82 6.50 12.61
N TYR A 414 -4.38 7.53 11.94
CA TYR A 414 -5.66 8.12 12.35
C TYR A 414 -6.87 7.20 12.07
N THR A 415 -6.81 6.38 11.02
CA THR A 415 -8.02 5.76 10.45
C THR A 415 -7.97 4.23 10.37
N TYR A 416 -6.79 3.64 10.22
CA TYR A 416 -6.67 2.20 10.01
C TYR A 416 -7.19 1.36 11.18
N GLY A 417 -7.01 1.85 12.42
CA GLY A 417 -7.55 1.19 13.60
C GLY A 417 -9.08 1.15 13.61
N ALA A 418 -9.73 2.25 13.20
CA ALA A 418 -11.18 2.33 13.08
C ALA A 418 -11.71 1.43 11.95
N LEU A 419 -11.04 1.44 10.79
CA LEU A 419 -11.41 0.59 9.65
C LEU A 419 -11.32 -0.89 10.02
N LEU A 420 -10.14 -1.39 10.43
CA LEU A 420 -9.98 -2.80 10.82
C LEU A 420 -10.89 -3.17 11.99
N GLY A 421 -10.99 -2.27 12.98
CA GLY A 421 -11.87 -2.46 14.13
C GLY A 421 -13.33 -2.67 13.74
N ALA A 422 -13.85 -1.91 12.77
CA ALA A 422 -15.22 -2.10 12.25
C ALA A 422 -15.41 -3.47 11.59
N PHE A 423 -14.45 -3.96 10.79
CA PHE A 423 -14.49 -5.31 10.22
C PHE A 423 -14.49 -6.40 11.29
N LEU A 424 -13.61 -6.27 12.29
CA LEU A 424 -13.52 -7.22 13.39
C LEU A 424 -14.76 -7.17 14.29
N LEU A 425 -15.29 -5.98 14.58
CA LEU A 425 -16.54 -5.81 15.33
C LEU A 425 -17.71 -6.54 14.63
N GLY A 426 -17.81 -6.38 13.30
CA GLY A 426 -18.82 -7.08 12.50
C GLY A 426 -18.70 -8.60 12.54
N ARG A 427 -17.47 -9.11 12.67
CA ARG A 427 -17.18 -10.54 12.71
C ARG A 427 -17.36 -11.16 14.10
N THR A 428 -17.06 -10.41 15.17
CA THR A 428 -16.97 -10.92 16.55
C THR A 428 -18.19 -10.58 17.38
N VAL A 429 -18.80 -9.41 17.21
CA VAL A 429 -19.90 -8.91 18.06
C VAL A 429 -21.24 -8.96 17.32
N ARG A 430 -21.96 -10.07 17.46
CA ARG A 430 -23.24 -10.29 16.75
C ARG A 430 -24.34 -9.27 17.12
N ARG A 431 -24.31 -8.73 18.34
CA ARG A 431 -25.30 -7.77 18.87
C ARG A 431 -25.09 -6.34 18.37
N ALA A 432 -23.92 -6.01 17.85
CA ALA A 432 -23.62 -4.66 17.41
C ALA A 432 -24.49 -4.25 16.21
N HIS A 433 -25.13 -3.08 16.34
CA HIS A 433 -25.96 -2.44 15.34
C HIS A 433 -25.17 -1.38 14.56
N GLU A 434 -25.77 -0.81 13.52
CA GLU A 434 -25.15 0.22 12.70
C GLU A 434 -24.72 1.43 13.54
N ALA A 435 -25.61 1.91 14.42
CA ALA A 435 -25.35 3.07 15.27
C ALA A 435 -24.14 2.86 16.18
N ASP A 436 -24.03 1.67 16.83
CA ASP A 436 -22.91 1.35 17.71
C ASP A 436 -21.58 1.39 16.95
N SER A 437 -21.59 0.84 15.73
CA SER A 437 -20.40 0.76 14.89
C SER A 437 -19.98 2.12 14.35
N VAL A 438 -20.94 2.98 13.97
CA VAL A 438 -20.68 4.36 13.55
C VAL A 438 -20.09 5.17 14.70
N VAL A 439 -20.68 5.09 15.90
CA VAL A 439 -20.19 5.80 17.09
C VAL A 439 -18.78 5.30 17.46
N ALA A 440 -18.58 3.97 17.50
CA ALA A 440 -17.27 3.38 17.79
C ALA A 440 -16.19 3.85 16.78
N PHE A 441 -16.55 3.89 15.49
CA PHE A 441 -15.67 4.36 14.42
C PHE A 441 -15.24 5.82 14.65
N LEU A 442 -16.20 6.72 14.86
CA LEU A 442 -15.95 8.15 15.07
C LEU A 442 -15.16 8.43 16.35
N VAL A 443 -15.51 7.76 17.45
CA VAL A 443 -14.78 7.84 18.72
C VAL A 443 -13.32 7.38 18.51
N THR A 444 -13.12 6.29 17.78
CA THR A 444 -11.77 5.81 17.49
C THR A 444 -10.95 6.84 16.70
N VAL A 445 -11.53 7.42 15.64
CA VAL A 445 -10.84 8.46 14.86
C VAL A 445 -10.47 9.66 15.75
N ALA A 446 -11.38 10.09 16.63
CA ALA A 446 -11.14 11.19 17.56
C ALA A 446 -10.03 10.87 18.56
N VAL A 447 -10.08 9.68 19.19
CA VAL A 447 -9.05 9.21 20.15
C VAL A 447 -7.70 9.08 19.47
N MET A 448 -7.65 8.48 18.28
CA MET A 448 -6.40 8.34 17.53
C MET A 448 -5.83 9.70 17.10
N THR A 449 -6.69 10.66 16.75
CA THR A 449 -6.27 12.03 16.46
C THR A 449 -5.61 12.67 17.67
N TYR A 450 -6.19 12.49 18.86
CA TYR A 450 -5.58 12.97 20.11
C TYR A 450 -4.23 12.28 20.37
N ILE A 451 -4.17 10.94 20.29
CA ILE A 451 -2.93 10.18 20.55
C ILE A 451 -1.81 10.61 19.61
N VAL A 452 -2.08 10.67 18.32
CA VAL A 452 -1.06 11.02 17.32
C VAL A 452 -0.54 12.45 17.50
N ARG A 453 -1.39 13.39 17.94
CA ARG A 453 -0.99 14.80 18.11
C ARG A 453 -0.38 15.10 19.48
N ALA A 454 -0.90 14.54 20.54
CA ALA A 454 -0.62 14.94 21.90
C ALA A 454 0.30 13.96 22.67
N VAL A 455 0.26 12.66 22.36
CA VAL A 455 1.03 11.68 23.12
C VAL A 455 2.45 11.61 22.61
N ARG A 456 3.41 11.80 23.53
CA ARG A 456 4.85 11.64 23.29
C ARG A 456 5.43 10.80 24.43
N ILE A 457 6.44 10.04 24.11
CA ILE A 457 7.18 9.20 25.05
C ILE A 457 8.59 9.75 25.13
N ASP A 458 9.06 9.98 26.32
CA ASP A 458 10.41 10.45 26.56
C ASP A 458 11.41 9.32 26.33
N VAL A 459 12.26 9.49 25.32
CA VAL A 459 13.34 8.55 25.00
C VAL A 459 14.66 9.21 25.35
N THR A 460 15.43 8.58 26.24
CA THR A 460 16.76 9.06 26.61
C THR A 460 17.82 8.37 25.76
N THR A 461 18.48 9.16 24.91
CA THR A 461 19.59 8.68 24.06
C THR A 461 20.82 9.55 24.32
N SER A 462 21.93 8.93 24.67
CA SER A 462 23.21 9.62 24.92
C SER A 462 23.11 10.77 25.96
N GLY A 463 22.24 10.60 26.97
CA GLY A 463 22.06 11.58 28.07
C GLY A 463 21.10 12.73 27.74
N ALA A 464 20.54 12.79 26.54
CA ALA A 464 19.48 13.74 26.17
C ALA A 464 18.12 13.04 26.11
N THR A 465 17.12 13.62 26.75
CA THR A 465 15.73 13.12 26.68
C THR A 465 14.96 13.87 25.60
N VAL A 466 14.43 13.12 24.62
CA VAL A 466 13.70 13.67 23.48
C VAL A 466 12.27 13.10 23.46
N PRO A 467 11.23 13.95 23.43
CA PRO A 467 9.85 13.49 23.31
C PRO A 467 9.60 12.91 21.92
N THR A 468 9.39 11.61 21.85
CA THR A 468 9.24 10.83 20.61
C THR A 468 7.81 10.35 20.41
N ALA A 469 7.34 10.32 19.17
CA ALA A 469 6.01 9.80 18.85
C ALA A 469 5.96 8.26 19.02
N ILE A 470 4.76 7.75 19.29
CA ILE A 470 4.49 6.31 19.29
C ILE A 470 4.71 5.76 17.86
N ALA A 471 5.36 4.60 17.76
CA ALA A 471 5.56 3.93 16.48
C ALA A 471 4.21 3.65 15.79
N ALA A 472 4.15 3.90 14.48
CA ALA A 472 2.91 3.77 13.70
C ALA A 472 2.29 2.37 13.80
N GLN A 473 3.10 1.34 14.00
CA GLN A 473 2.69 -0.05 14.17
C GLN A 473 1.80 -0.26 15.40
N TRP A 474 1.98 0.54 16.47
CA TRP A 474 1.12 0.47 17.67
C TRP A 474 -0.17 1.27 17.54
N LEU A 475 -0.22 2.26 16.65
CA LEU A 475 -1.43 3.08 16.47
C LEU A 475 -2.62 2.23 16.01
N VAL A 476 -2.39 1.26 15.13
CA VAL A 476 -3.47 0.40 14.62
C VAL A 476 -4.03 -0.54 15.69
N PRO A 477 -3.21 -1.30 16.44
CA PRO A 477 -3.68 -2.10 17.59
C PRO A 477 -4.50 -1.30 18.60
N VAL A 478 -4.03 -0.12 18.96
CA VAL A 478 -4.73 0.79 19.90
C VAL A 478 -6.09 1.20 19.32
N GLY A 479 -6.13 1.64 18.06
CA GLY A 479 -7.38 2.01 17.42
C GLY A 479 -8.36 0.85 17.29
N VAL A 480 -7.88 -0.36 16.97
CA VAL A 480 -8.71 -1.57 16.96
C VAL A 480 -9.29 -1.85 18.36
N ALA A 481 -8.47 -1.78 19.40
CA ALA A 481 -8.91 -1.99 20.78
C ALA A 481 -10.00 -0.97 21.18
N VAL A 482 -9.82 0.31 20.83
CA VAL A 482 -10.83 1.36 21.09
C VAL A 482 -12.14 1.03 20.35
N THR A 483 -12.08 0.69 19.06
CA THR A 483 -13.29 0.37 18.26
C THR A 483 -14.04 -0.83 18.84
N LEU A 484 -13.33 -1.91 19.18
CA LEU A 484 -13.94 -3.12 19.73
C LEU A 484 -14.54 -2.88 21.12
N THR A 485 -13.82 -2.12 21.97
CA THR A 485 -14.29 -1.79 23.33
C THR A 485 -15.54 -0.92 23.27
N VAL A 486 -15.49 0.20 22.55
CA VAL A 486 -16.63 1.12 22.45
C VAL A 486 -17.82 0.44 21.77
N GLY A 487 -17.63 -0.19 20.62
CA GLY A 487 -18.69 -0.88 19.90
C GLY A 487 -19.23 -2.09 20.67
N GLY A 488 -18.37 -2.82 21.37
CA GLY A 488 -18.77 -3.92 22.25
C GLY A 488 -19.62 -3.45 23.42
N LEU A 489 -19.19 -2.40 24.14
CA LEU A 489 -19.94 -1.82 25.26
C LEU A 489 -21.32 -1.28 24.82
N LEU A 490 -21.36 -0.50 23.72
CA LEU A 490 -22.62 0.00 23.18
C LEU A 490 -23.58 -1.13 22.79
N SER A 491 -23.05 -2.22 22.23
CA SER A 491 -23.85 -3.39 21.85
C SER A 491 -24.54 -4.09 23.02
N LEU A 492 -24.06 -3.90 24.25
CA LEU A 492 -24.71 -4.44 25.45
C LEU A 492 -26.03 -3.77 25.79
N LEU A 493 -26.26 -2.55 25.26
CA LEU A 493 -27.51 -1.83 25.40
C LEU A 493 -28.67 -2.48 24.58
N HIS A 494 -28.31 -3.38 23.65
CA HIS A 494 -29.27 -4.07 22.78
C HIS A 494 -29.46 -5.52 23.19
N ARG A 495 -30.71 -6.03 23.01
CA ARG A 495 -31.00 -7.45 23.22
C ARG A 495 -30.30 -8.30 22.14
N ALA A 496 -29.86 -9.50 22.52
CA ALA A 496 -29.31 -10.43 21.53
C ALA A 496 -30.39 -10.75 20.48
N PRO A 497 -30.06 -10.77 19.16
CA PRO A 497 -30.96 -11.27 18.16
C PRO A 497 -31.33 -12.71 18.52
N GLY A 498 -32.67 -12.99 18.54
CA GLY A 498 -33.16 -14.33 18.79
C GLY A 498 -32.64 -15.34 17.77
N PRO A 499 -32.75 -16.65 18.03
CA PRO A 499 -32.23 -17.71 17.16
C PRO A 499 -32.78 -17.68 15.72
N ALA A 500 -33.91 -17.01 15.47
CA ALA A 500 -34.53 -16.88 14.14
C ALA A 500 -33.85 -15.86 13.22
N GLY A 501 -33.01 -14.96 13.74
CA GLY A 501 -32.28 -13.95 12.93
C GLY A 501 -30.96 -14.42 12.30
N ALA A 502 -30.48 -15.62 12.63
CA ALA A 502 -29.23 -16.16 12.15
C ALA A 502 -29.32 -16.76 10.72
N GLY A 503 -30.52 -16.91 10.17
CA GLY A 503 -30.78 -17.58 8.89
C GLY A 503 -30.63 -16.69 7.63
N VAL A 504 -30.68 -15.36 7.76
CA VAL A 504 -30.70 -14.46 6.60
C VAL A 504 -29.30 -14.09 6.10
N ALA A 505 -28.24 -14.31 6.92
CA ALA A 505 -26.88 -14.00 6.54
C ALA A 505 -26.16 -15.13 5.76
N ALA A 506 -26.82 -16.29 5.56
CA ALA A 506 -26.19 -17.47 4.93
C ALA A 506 -26.83 -17.92 3.61
N SER A 507 -27.95 -17.32 3.18
CA SER A 507 -28.56 -17.62 1.89
C SER A 507 -28.09 -16.61 0.84
N GLY A 508 -26.97 -16.91 0.18
CA GLY A 508 -26.68 -16.39 -1.16
C GLY A 508 -27.77 -16.91 -2.13
N PRO A 509 -28.05 -16.23 -3.25
CA PRO A 509 -29.03 -16.70 -4.21
C PRO A 509 -28.69 -18.11 -4.67
N ASP A 510 -29.67 -19.00 -4.56
CA ASP A 510 -29.60 -20.39 -5.02
C ASP A 510 -29.28 -20.43 -6.52
N PRO A 511 -28.22 -21.13 -7.00
CA PRO A 511 -27.92 -21.23 -8.41
C PRO A 511 -28.85 -22.20 -9.18
N GLY A 512 -30.00 -22.54 -8.62
CA GLY A 512 -30.85 -23.66 -9.03
C GLY A 512 -32.18 -23.35 -9.72
N GLU A 513 -32.47 -22.14 -10.24
CA GLU A 513 -33.66 -21.94 -11.09
C GLU A 513 -33.28 -21.53 -12.52
N GLY A 514 -32.95 -22.53 -13.30
CA GLY A 514 -32.66 -22.44 -14.75
C GLY A 514 -32.83 -23.78 -15.47
N ARG A 515 -33.65 -24.68 -14.95
CA ARG A 515 -34.11 -25.84 -15.75
C ARG A 515 -35.24 -25.41 -16.68
N VAL A 516 -34.85 -25.03 -17.89
CA VAL A 516 -35.76 -24.98 -19.03
C VAL A 516 -36.33 -26.38 -19.26
N THR A 517 -37.61 -26.55 -19.02
CA THR A 517 -38.38 -27.72 -19.46
C THR A 517 -38.37 -27.77 -20.98
N ALA A 518 -37.62 -28.71 -21.54
CA ALA A 518 -37.73 -29.11 -22.92
C ALA A 518 -39.06 -29.83 -23.08
N ALA A 519 -40.04 -29.14 -23.65
CA ALA A 519 -41.28 -29.74 -24.11
C ALA A 519 -40.96 -30.60 -25.36
N THR A 520 -41.13 -31.90 -25.21
CA THR A 520 -41.27 -32.86 -26.31
C THR A 520 -42.48 -32.46 -27.15
N ARG A 521 -42.27 -32.22 -28.42
CA ARG A 521 -43.29 -32.35 -29.46
C ARG A 521 -42.99 -33.62 -30.26
N SER A 522 -43.80 -34.60 -30.06
CA SER A 522 -44.13 -35.66 -31.05
C SER A 522 -45.03 -35.02 -32.13
N ASP A 523 -44.64 -35.03 -33.36
CA ASP A 523 -45.28 -35.54 -34.57
C ASP A 523 -44.43 -35.08 -35.78
#